data_1b1d3e7306ce02182cb214ebf515de07
#
_entry.id   1b1d3e7306ce02182cb214ebf515de07
#
_cell.length_a   1.000
_cell.length_b   1.000
_cell.length_c   1.000
_cell.angle_alpha   90.00
_cell.angle_beta   90.00
_cell.angle_gamma   90.00
#
_symmetry.space_group_name_H-M   'P 1'
#
loop_
_entity.id
_entity.type
_entity.pdbx_description
1 polymer ?
#
loop_
_entity_poly.entity_id
_entity_poly.type
_entity_poly.pdbx_seq_one_letter_code
_entity_poly.pdbx_strand_id
1 'polypeptide(L)'
;NCELDSHTDTTLAGRNCLLMHYTSRACTVAPYSDEYTPKTDVPIVQAATGYTSPYTGQQFILILNEALYMPEQAHTLINPNQLRDFGTKVYDNPYDANEPMRIESPDGEVVIPMESKGTTIFIPTWKPSDDDIQTLPHVVLTSPHEWNPQDVEFPSTDVSVRMDYAARSLL
;
A
#
# COMPACT_ATOMS: atom_id res chain seq x y z
N ASN A 1 -9.67 -6.52 5.60
CA ASN A 1 -9.16 -5.15 5.65
C ASN A 1 -7.73 -5.06 5.13
N CYS A 2 -7.43 -3.95 4.51
CA CYS A 2 -6.07 -3.58 4.14
C CYS A 2 -5.64 -2.44 5.06
N GLU A 3 -4.64 -2.69 5.87
CA GLU A 3 -4.11 -1.69 6.80
C GLU A 3 -3.01 -0.88 6.15
N LEU A 4 -3.00 0.41 6.39
CA LEU A 4 -1.90 1.27 5.97
C LEU A 4 -0.79 1.16 7.03
N ASP A 5 0.40 0.73 6.62
CA ASP A 5 1.50 0.50 7.53
C ASP A 5 2.83 1.00 6.94
N SER A 6 3.29 2.14 7.44
CA SER A 6 4.56 2.73 7.04
C SER A 6 5.79 2.02 7.63
N HIS A 7 5.56 1.10 8.57
CA HIS A 7 6.65 0.36 9.22
C HIS A 7 7.14 -0.81 8.37
N THR A 8 6.28 -1.34 7.50
CA THR A 8 6.74 -2.27 6.47
C THR A 8 7.41 -1.48 5.35
N ASP A 9 8.46 -2.02 4.75
CA ASP A 9 9.12 -1.37 3.61
C ASP A 9 8.54 -1.77 2.26
N THR A 10 7.66 -2.77 2.26
CA THR A 10 7.01 -3.31 1.07
C THR A 10 5.61 -3.78 1.45
N THR A 11 4.66 -3.58 0.53
CA THR A 11 3.28 -4.06 0.69
C THR A 11 3.27 -5.58 0.86
N LEU A 12 2.46 -6.05 1.82
CA LEU A 12 2.33 -7.45 2.16
C LEU A 12 0.91 -7.90 1.86
N ALA A 13 0.74 -8.81 0.92
CA ALA A 13 -0.56 -9.38 0.57
C ALA A 13 -0.87 -10.59 1.44
N GLY A 14 -1.87 -10.45 2.29
CA GLY A 14 -2.36 -11.52 3.16
C GLY A 14 -3.40 -12.41 2.48
N ARG A 15 -4.02 -13.30 3.26
CA ARG A 15 -5.02 -14.24 2.74
C ARG A 15 -6.33 -13.59 2.31
N ASN A 16 -6.54 -12.33 2.64
CA ASN A 16 -7.70 -11.56 2.18
C ASN A 16 -7.53 -11.00 0.76
N CYS A 17 -6.39 -11.27 0.12
CA CYS A 17 -6.14 -10.97 -1.28
C CYS A 17 -6.25 -12.24 -2.14
N LEU A 18 -6.61 -12.05 -3.40
CA LEU A 18 -6.50 -13.07 -4.44
C LEU A 18 -5.15 -12.92 -5.12
N LEU A 19 -4.39 -14.02 -5.19
CA LEU A 19 -3.13 -14.05 -5.95
C LEU A 19 -3.45 -13.98 -7.45
N MET A 20 -2.85 -13.01 -8.15
CA MET A 20 -3.03 -12.82 -9.58
C MET A 20 -1.88 -13.43 -10.38
N HIS A 21 -0.66 -12.98 -10.12
CA HIS A 21 0.54 -13.42 -10.84
C HIS A 21 1.75 -13.47 -9.91
N TYR A 22 2.62 -14.45 -10.16
CA TYR A 22 3.96 -14.45 -9.61
C TYR A 22 4.89 -13.65 -10.52
N THR A 23 5.78 -12.84 -9.94
CA THR A 23 6.78 -12.08 -10.71
C THR A 23 8.02 -12.91 -11.07
N SER A 24 8.14 -14.12 -10.54
CA SER A 24 9.33 -14.97 -10.57
C SER A 24 10.46 -14.51 -9.64
N ARG A 25 10.25 -13.43 -8.88
CA ARG A 25 11.19 -12.96 -7.87
C ARG A 25 10.67 -13.29 -6.48
N ALA A 26 11.61 -13.43 -5.57
CA ALA A 26 11.33 -13.67 -4.16
C ALA A 26 12.34 -12.92 -3.31
N CYS A 27 12.03 -12.73 -2.05
CA CYS A 27 12.96 -12.10 -1.13
C CYS A 27 12.91 -12.76 0.26
N THR A 28 13.88 -12.44 1.08
CA THR A 28 13.91 -12.83 2.49
C THR A 28 13.33 -11.68 3.30
N VAL A 29 12.33 -11.97 4.13
CA VAL A 29 11.71 -10.99 5.03
C VAL A 29 12.38 -11.13 6.39
N ALA A 30 13.07 -10.07 6.80
CA ALA A 30 13.67 -10.01 8.13
C ALA A 30 12.57 -9.73 9.17
N PRO A 31 12.53 -10.44 10.29
CA PRO A 31 11.63 -10.13 11.38
C PRO A 31 12.06 -8.82 12.05
N TYR A 32 11.12 -8.13 12.68
CA TYR A 32 11.43 -6.92 13.42
C TYR A 32 12.23 -7.20 14.70
N SER A 33 12.29 -8.44 15.14
CA SER A 33 13.03 -8.90 16.33
C SER A 33 13.97 -10.04 15.97
N ASP A 34 15.20 -10.00 16.50
CA ASP A 34 16.22 -11.05 16.30
C ASP A 34 15.80 -12.41 16.87
N GLU A 35 14.77 -12.45 17.72
CA GLU A 35 14.23 -13.68 18.29
C GLU A 35 13.51 -14.57 17.26
N TYR A 36 13.10 -14.00 16.13
CA TYR A 36 12.37 -14.72 15.08
C TYR A 36 13.27 -15.07 13.92
N THR A 37 13.06 -16.26 13.38
CA THR A 37 13.77 -16.70 12.17
C THR A 37 13.29 -15.90 10.95
N PRO A 38 14.20 -15.38 10.11
CA PRO A 38 13.80 -14.75 8.84
C PRO A 38 13.02 -15.72 7.98
N LYS A 39 11.98 -15.22 7.31
CA LYS A 39 11.21 -15.98 6.33
C LYS A 39 11.88 -15.83 4.98
N THR A 40 12.32 -16.95 4.42
CA THR A 40 13.04 -16.99 3.13
C THR A 40 12.09 -17.31 1.98
N ASP A 41 12.48 -16.92 0.76
CA ASP A 41 11.78 -17.24 -0.47
C ASP A 41 10.31 -16.80 -0.50
N VAL A 42 10.04 -15.63 0.09
CA VAL A 42 8.70 -15.04 0.03
C VAL A 42 8.46 -14.51 -1.40
N PRO A 43 7.44 -15.02 -2.10
CA PRO A 43 7.19 -14.60 -3.48
C PRO A 43 6.78 -13.13 -3.55
N ILE A 44 7.28 -12.45 -4.58
CA ILE A 44 6.81 -11.11 -4.96
C ILE A 44 5.76 -11.31 -6.05
N VAL A 45 4.57 -10.75 -5.82
CA VAL A 45 3.40 -11.06 -6.63
C VAL A 45 2.60 -9.82 -7.01
N GLN A 46 1.70 -10.00 -7.97
CA GLN A 46 0.54 -9.13 -8.14
C GLN A 46 -0.63 -9.77 -7.41
N ALA A 47 -1.27 -9.01 -6.55
CA ALA A 47 -2.43 -9.45 -5.79
C ALA A 47 -3.61 -8.49 -6.00
N ALA A 48 -4.82 -8.97 -5.76
CA ALA A 48 -6.03 -8.20 -5.89
C ALA A 48 -6.87 -8.28 -4.63
N THR A 49 -7.51 -7.17 -4.28
CA THR A 49 -8.51 -7.12 -3.22
C THR A 49 -9.73 -6.36 -3.71
N GLY A 50 -10.90 -6.68 -3.18
CA GLY A 50 -12.15 -6.03 -3.56
C GLY A 50 -12.45 -4.83 -2.68
N TYR A 51 -13.04 -3.82 -3.28
CA TYR A 51 -13.44 -2.59 -2.60
C TYR A 51 -14.84 -2.18 -3.05
N THR A 52 -15.68 -1.79 -2.10
CA THR A 52 -17.01 -1.25 -2.37
C THR A 52 -17.07 0.19 -1.91
N SER A 53 -17.37 1.11 -2.85
CA SER A 53 -17.48 2.52 -2.49
C SER A 53 -18.64 2.74 -1.51
N PRO A 54 -18.38 3.36 -0.34
CA PRO A 54 -19.45 3.71 0.59
C PRO A 54 -20.33 4.84 0.08
N TYR A 55 -19.89 5.56 -0.95
CA TYR A 55 -20.63 6.69 -1.52
C TYR A 55 -21.62 6.24 -2.60
N THR A 56 -21.23 5.31 -3.44
CA THR A 56 -21.99 4.92 -4.65
C THR A 56 -22.42 3.46 -4.66
N GLY A 57 -21.85 2.61 -3.79
CA GLY A 57 -22.05 1.17 -3.83
C GLY A 57 -21.31 0.47 -4.97
N GLN A 58 -20.60 1.20 -5.81
CA GLN A 58 -19.83 0.60 -6.90
C GLN A 58 -18.67 -0.24 -6.34
N GLN A 59 -18.46 -1.40 -6.96
CA GLN A 59 -17.40 -2.32 -6.58
C GLN A 59 -16.24 -2.21 -7.56
N PHE A 60 -15.02 -2.31 -7.02
CA PHE A 60 -13.76 -2.22 -7.76
C PHE A 60 -12.83 -3.34 -7.32
N ILE A 61 -11.94 -3.70 -8.22
CA ILE A 61 -10.77 -4.54 -7.90
C ILE A 61 -9.57 -3.63 -7.73
N LEU A 62 -8.97 -3.66 -6.55
CA LEU A 62 -7.73 -2.93 -6.27
C LEU A 62 -6.55 -3.85 -6.57
N ILE A 63 -5.66 -3.40 -7.44
CA ILE A 63 -4.48 -4.17 -7.87
C ILE A 63 -3.26 -3.68 -7.09
N LEU A 64 -2.61 -4.61 -6.40
CA LEU A 64 -1.36 -4.39 -5.68
C LEU A 64 -0.25 -5.13 -6.39
N ASN A 65 0.62 -4.40 -7.07
CA ASN A 65 1.83 -4.93 -7.68
C ASN A 65 2.98 -4.92 -6.69
N GLU A 66 3.97 -5.75 -6.92
CA GLU A 66 5.20 -5.82 -6.13
C GLU A 66 4.90 -6.01 -4.64
N ALA A 67 3.99 -6.92 -4.35
CA ALA A 67 3.58 -7.27 -3.00
C ALA A 67 4.23 -8.59 -2.56
N LEU A 68 4.60 -8.66 -1.30
CA LEU A 68 5.07 -9.89 -0.67
C LEU A 68 3.86 -10.78 -0.38
N TYR A 69 3.85 -12.01 -0.88
CA TYR A 69 2.74 -12.92 -0.67
C TYR A 69 2.92 -13.72 0.61
N MET A 70 2.11 -13.42 1.59
CA MET A 70 2.12 -14.07 2.91
C MET A 70 0.70 -14.48 3.33
N PRO A 71 0.15 -15.57 2.74
CA PRO A 71 -1.24 -15.96 2.96
C PRO A 71 -1.54 -16.44 4.38
N GLU A 72 -0.52 -16.70 5.19
CA GLU A 72 -0.68 -16.99 6.62
C GLU A 72 -1.11 -15.75 7.42
N GLN A 73 -0.91 -14.55 6.90
CA GLN A 73 -1.37 -13.32 7.52
C GLN A 73 -2.85 -13.07 7.20
N ALA A 74 -3.63 -12.69 8.22
CA ALA A 74 -5.06 -12.45 8.06
C ALA A 74 -5.36 -11.16 7.30
N HIS A 75 -4.50 -10.16 7.43
CA HIS A 75 -4.67 -8.83 6.86
C HIS A 75 -3.56 -8.51 5.87
N THR A 76 -3.87 -7.61 4.95
CA THR A 76 -2.91 -7.04 4.02
C THR A 76 -2.38 -5.74 4.61
N LEU A 77 -1.07 -5.53 4.49
CA LEU A 77 -0.40 -4.31 4.93
C LEU A 77 0.09 -3.54 3.71
N ILE A 78 -0.39 -2.33 3.53
CA ILE A 78 -0.02 -1.51 2.37
C ILE A 78 1.01 -0.46 2.81
N ASN A 79 2.15 -0.45 2.12
CA ASN A 79 3.15 0.59 2.32
C ASN A 79 2.72 1.88 1.62
N PRO A 80 2.53 3.00 2.35
CA PRO A 80 2.07 4.25 1.74
C PRO A 80 3.06 4.85 0.76
N ASN A 81 4.35 4.59 0.91
CA ASN A 81 5.36 5.11 0.00
C ASN A 81 5.38 4.36 -1.33
N GLN A 82 5.06 3.08 -1.30
CA GLN A 82 4.88 2.30 -2.53
C GLN A 82 3.65 2.79 -3.32
N LEU A 83 2.59 3.20 -2.63
CA LEU A 83 1.45 3.88 -3.26
C LEU A 83 1.89 5.20 -3.90
N ARG A 84 2.58 6.04 -3.15
CA ARG A 84 3.04 7.37 -3.60
C ARG A 84 4.01 7.27 -4.77
N ASP A 85 4.86 6.26 -4.79
CA ASP A 85 5.81 6.03 -5.89
C ASP A 85 5.10 5.85 -7.24
N PHE A 86 3.93 5.25 -7.24
CA PHE A 86 3.09 5.08 -8.44
C PHE A 86 2.28 6.33 -8.80
N GLY A 87 2.23 7.32 -7.92
CA GLY A 87 1.40 8.50 -8.09
C GLY A 87 0.03 8.40 -7.41
N THR A 88 -0.25 7.32 -6.70
CA THR A 88 -1.41 7.21 -5.83
C THR A 88 -1.27 8.20 -4.69
N LYS A 89 -2.26 9.06 -4.50
CA LYS A 89 -2.22 10.07 -3.45
C LYS A 89 -2.70 9.47 -2.13
N VAL A 90 -1.96 9.73 -1.06
CA VAL A 90 -2.26 9.19 0.27
C VAL A 90 -2.37 10.35 1.25
N TYR A 91 -3.55 10.49 1.84
CA TYR A 91 -3.84 11.45 2.90
C TYR A 91 -4.08 10.65 4.18
N ASP A 92 -3.06 10.56 4.99
CA ASP A 92 -3.03 9.66 6.16
C ASP A 92 -2.81 10.36 7.50
N ASN A 93 -2.91 11.69 7.52
CA ASN A 93 -2.84 12.45 8.76
C ASN A 93 -4.23 12.54 9.41
N PRO A 94 -4.50 11.81 10.51
CA PRO A 94 -5.82 11.81 11.14
C PRO A 94 -6.19 13.13 11.83
N TYR A 95 -5.21 14.01 12.04
CA TYR A 95 -5.43 15.30 12.68
C TYR A 95 -5.73 16.42 11.69
N ASP A 96 -5.58 16.18 10.40
CA ASP A 96 -5.86 17.19 9.38
C ASP A 96 -7.35 17.20 9.02
N ALA A 97 -8.08 18.19 9.56
CA ALA A 97 -9.51 18.32 9.30
C ALA A 97 -9.83 18.78 7.87
N ASN A 98 -8.85 19.36 7.17
CA ASN A 98 -9.06 19.87 5.80
C ASN A 98 -8.85 18.77 4.76
N GLU A 99 -8.09 17.73 5.11
CA GLU A 99 -7.80 16.62 4.22
C GLU A 99 -8.20 15.30 4.90
N PRO A 100 -9.47 14.87 4.77
CA PRO A 100 -9.91 13.60 5.32
C PRO A 100 -9.04 12.44 4.82
N MET A 101 -8.81 11.46 5.69
CA MET A 101 -7.98 10.30 5.36
C MET A 101 -8.56 9.54 4.17
N ARG A 102 -7.77 9.43 3.12
CA ARG A 102 -8.17 8.75 1.87
C ARG A 102 -6.98 8.40 0.99
N ILE A 103 -7.23 7.52 0.06
CA ILE A 103 -6.36 7.26 -1.07
C ILE A 103 -7.08 7.76 -2.32
N GLU A 104 -6.35 8.37 -3.23
CA GLU A 104 -6.87 8.73 -4.55
C GLU A 104 -6.04 8.06 -5.64
N SER A 105 -6.71 7.48 -6.64
CA SER A 105 -6.02 6.94 -7.81
C SER A 105 -5.17 8.01 -8.50
N PRO A 106 -4.13 7.64 -9.28
CA PRO A 106 -3.27 8.61 -9.95
C PRO A 106 -4.01 9.60 -10.85
N ASP A 107 -5.09 9.16 -11.49
CA ASP A 107 -5.95 10.03 -12.32
C ASP A 107 -6.97 10.85 -11.51
N GLY A 108 -7.08 10.59 -10.20
CA GLY A 108 -8.01 11.26 -9.30
C GLY A 108 -9.47 10.81 -9.43
N GLU A 109 -9.77 9.85 -10.29
CA GLU A 109 -11.16 9.43 -10.54
C GLU A 109 -11.75 8.56 -9.46
N VAL A 110 -10.91 7.79 -8.75
CA VAL A 110 -11.37 6.91 -7.67
C VAL A 110 -10.82 7.41 -6.35
N VAL A 111 -11.72 7.71 -5.44
CA VAL A 111 -11.41 8.16 -4.08
C VAL A 111 -11.83 7.06 -3.12
N ILE A 112 -10.87 6.58 -2.33
CA ILE A 112 -11.05 5.49 -1.38
C ILE A 112 -10.88 6.06 0.02
N PRO A 113 -11.97 6.30 0.77
CA PRO A 113 -11.85 6.79 2.15
C PRO A 113 -11.23 5.71 3.03
N MET A 114 -10.43 6.15 3.99
CA MET A 114 -9.86 5.27 5.00
C MET A 114 -10.59 5.45 6.32
N GLU A 115 -10.70 4.37 7.06
CA GLU A 115 -11.26 4.34 8.40
C GLU A 115 -10.16 4.16 9.42
N SER A 116 -10.48 4.40 10.68
CA SER A 116 -9.55 4.15 11.79
C SER A 116 -10.23 3.36 12.91
N LYS A 117 -9.43 2.51 13.54
CA LYS A 117 -9.80 1.84 14.77
C LYS A 117 -8.62 1.99 15.74
N GLY A 118 -8.77 2.79 16.77
CA GLY A 118 -7.63 3.24 17.55
C GLY A 118 -6.66 4.02 16.64
N THR A 119 -5.40 3.64 16.63
CA THR A 119 -4.37 4.23 15.77
C THR A 119 -4.17 3.51 14.44
N THR A 120 -4.90 2.42 14.20
CA THR A 120 -4.83 1.67 12.95
C THR A 120 -5.71 2.32 11.89
N ILE A 121 -5.11 2.64 10.74
CA ILE A 121 -5.79 3.21 9.58
C ILE A 121 -5.92 2.10 8.54
N PHE A 122 -7.12 1.94 7.99
CA PHE A 122 -7.39 0.82 7.08
C PHE A 122 -8.47 1.13 6.04
N ILE A 123 -8.49 0.33 4.99
CA ILE A 123 -9.55 0.30 3.99
C ILE A 123 -10.33 -0.99 4.22
N PRO A 124 -11.67 -0.94 4.41
CA PRO A 124 -12.49 -2.15 4.39
C PRO A 124 -12.45 -2.79 3.00
N THR A 125 -12.03 -4.03 2.93
CA THR A 125 -11.88 -4.76 1.68
C THR A 125 -12.43 -6.18 1.83
N TRP A 126 -12.61 -6.84 0.70
CA TRP A 126 -13.09 -8.22 0.65
C TRP A 126 -12.28 -9.01 -0.38
N LYS A 127 -12.23 -10.32 -0.20
CA LYS A 127 -11.49 -11.19 -1.11
C LYS A 127 -12.32 -11.41 -2.38
N PRO A 128 -11.82 -11.00 -3.56
CA PRO A 128 -12.56 -11.20 -4.80
C PRO A 128 -12.46 -12.65 -5.27
N SER A 129 -13.43 -13.06 -6.09
CA SER A 129 -13.40 -14.29 -6.86
C SER A 129 -12.77 -14.06 -8.24
N ASP A 130 -12.46 -15.14 -8.95
CA ASP A 130 -11.99 -15.04 -10.35
C ASP A 130 -13.01 -14.35 -11.24
N ASP A 131 -14.31 -14.57 -11.00
CA ASP A 131 -15.39 -13.91 -11.73
C ASP A 131 -15.40 -12.40 -11.48
N ASP A 132 -15.20 -11.97 -10.26
CA ASP A 132 -15.09 -10.55 -9.90
C ASP A 132 -13.95 -9.87 -10.66
N ILE A 133 -12.81 -10.54 -10.78
CA ILE A 133 -11.65 -10.03 -11.53
C ILE A 133 -12.02 -9.76 -12.99
N GLN A 134 -12.85 -10.61 -13.59
CA GLN A 134 -13.24 -10.48 -14.99
C GLN A 134 -14.31 -9.44 -15.22
N THR A 135 -15.17 -9.17 -14.24
CA THR A 135 -16.37 -8.36 -14.42
C THR A 135 -16.30 -6.95 -13.83
N LEU A 136 -15.48 -6.75 -12.80
CA LEU A 136 -15.39 -5.47 -12.10
C LEU A 136 -14.25 -4.61 -12.64
N PRO A 137 -14.39 -3.27 -12.58
CA PRO A 137 -13.31 -2.38 -12.98
C PRO A 137 -12.11 -2.49 -12.05
N HIS A 138 -10.92 -2.36 -12.62
CA HIS A 138 -9.65 -2.45 -11.90
C HIS A 138 -9.09 -1.05 -11.62
N VAL A 139 -8.55 -0.89 -10.43
CA VAL A 139 -7.79 0.29 -10.02
C VAL A 139 -6.41 -0.17 -9.57
N VAL A 140 -5.38 0.21 -10.32
CA VAL A 140 -3.99 -0.11 -9.96
C VAL A 140 -3.52 0.88 -8.91
N LEU A 141 -3.01 0.39 -7.79
CA LEU A 141 -2.57 1.21 -6.67
C LEU A 141 -1.05 1.33 -6.57
N THR A 142 -0.32 0.32 -7.02
CA THR A 142 1.15 0.31 -6.97
C THR A 142 1.73 -0.04 -8.34
N SER A 143 2.96 0.46 -8.59
CA SER A 143 3.63 0.27 -9.87
C SER A 143 3.96 -1.20 -10.15
N PRO A 144 3.79 -1.68 -11.40
CA PRO A 144 4.25 -3.01 -11.81
C PRO A 144 5.76 -3.11 -11.97
N HIS A 145 6.48 -1.99 -11.92
CA HIS A 145 7.94 -1.98 -11.97
C HIS A 145 8.53 -2.48 -10.65
N GLU A 146 9.73 -3.04 -10.72
CA GLU A 146 10.40 -3.56 -9.55
C GLU A 146 10.49 -2.51 -8.45
N TRP A 147 9.99 -2.87 -7.26
CA TRP A 147 10.11 -2.07 -6.06
C TRP A 147 11.28 -2.58 -5.22
N ASN A 148 12.28 -1.71 -5.03
CA ASN A 148 13.38 -2.00 -4.13
C ASN A 148 13.40 -0.94 -3.02
N PRO A 149 12.96 -1.28 -1.81
CA PRO A 149 12.88 -0.31 -0.72
C PRO A 149 14.25 0.25 -0.29
N GLN A 150 15.33 -0.47 -0.60
CA GLN A 150 16.69 0.00 -0.29
C GLN A 150 17.15 1.15 -1.19
N ASP A 151 16.56 1.28 -2.38
CA ASP A 151 16.94 2.27 -3.38
C ASP A 151 16.01 3.49 -3.39
N VAL A 152 15.05 3.55 -2.46
CA VAL A 152 14.09 4.67 -2.39
C VAL A 152 14.78 5.94 -1.91
N GLU A 153 14.66 7.01 -2.71
CA GLU A 153 15.12 8.34 -2.37
C GLU A 153 13.94 9.31 -2.35
N PHE A 154 13.73 9.95 -1.20
CA PHE A 154 12.67 10.94 -1.07
C PHE A 154 13.19 12.34 -1.39
N PRO A 155 12.45 13.16 -2.17
CA PRO A 155 12.86 14.55 -2.45
C PRO A 155 13.10 15.36 -1.18
N SER A 156 12.32 15.14 -0.12
CA SER A 156 12.46 15.84 1.14
C SER A 156 13.72 15.47 1.93
N THR A 157 14.43 14.42 1.56
CA THR A 157 15.70 14.03 2.18
C THR A 157 16.90 14.58 1.45
N ASP A 158 16.70 15.30 0.34
CA ASP A 158 17.78 15.98 -0.37
C ASP A 158 18.46 17.00 0.55
N VAL A 159 19.80 16.99 0.57
CA VAL A 159 20.59 17.81 1.48
C VAL A 159 20.34 19.30 1.25
N SER A 160 20.21 19.73 -0.01
CA SER A 160 19.97 21.14 -0.34
C SER A 160 18.63 21.64 0.19
N VAL A 161 17.58 20.83 0.08
CA VAL A 161 16.24 21.15 0.61
C VAL A 161 16.28 21.26 2.13
N ARG A 162 16.94 20.32 2.81
CA ARG A 162 17.05 20.29 4.26
C ARG A 162 17.87 21.47 4.79
N MET A 163 18.94 21.84 4.11
CA MET A 163 19.77 22.99 4.47
C MET A 163 19.01 24.31 4.30
N ASP A 164 18.24 24.45 3.21
CA ASP A 164 17.40 25.63 2.97
C ASP A 164 16.37 25.82 4.09
N TYR A 165 15.71 24.71 4.49
CA TYR A 165 14.76 24.75 5.59
C TYR A 165 15.42 25.11 6.92
N ALA A 166 16.59 24.56 7.21
CA ALA A 166 17.35 24.88 8.42
C ALA A 166 17.75 26.36 8.46
N ALA A 167 18.17 26.94 7.33
CA ALA A 167 18.49 28.36 7.23
C ALA A 167 17.27 29.24 7.54
N ARG A 168 16.06 28.86 7.07
CA ARG A 168 14.81 29.58 7.39
C ARG A 168 14.49 29.54 8.88
N SER A 169 14.80 28.46 9.56
CA SER A 169 14.51 28.27 11.00
C SER A 169 15.37 29.18 11.89
N LEU A 170 16.49 29.71 11.38
CA LEU A 170 17.39 30.61 12.12
C LEU A 170 16.98 32.08 12.05
N LEU A 171 16.02 32.41 11.20
CA LEU A 171 15.51 33.76 11.03
C LEU A 171 14.33 34.03 11.96
#